data_20db23be9222dc9045d6b9b7788998da
#
_entry.id   20db23be9222dc9045d6b9b7788998da
#
_cell.length_a   1.000
_cell.length_b   1.000
_cell.length_c   1.000
_cell.angle_alpha   90.00
_cell.angle_beta   90.00
_cell.angle_gamma   90.00
#
_symmetry.space_group_name_H-M   'P 1'
#
loop_
_entity.id
_entity.type
_entity.pdbx_description
1 polymer ?
#
loop_
_entity_poly.entity_id
_entity_poly.type
_entity_poly.pdbx_seq_one_letter_code
_entity_poly.pdbx_strand_id
1 'polypeptide(L)'
;MALFHLTVTQTKRNAGQSAVASAAYRSGEKLFSEYYGEYSDYTRKGGVVYTEILLPPHAPHEYADRQTLWNAVEAAERGKNAQLAYSFDIALQNEFTLEENIALARRFLLDNFVSRGMIADFAVHHPDKAGGIENPHFHVLCPIRPLNSDGTWGAKQRRVYREDGKFDAVPTTDWGRTETLEEWREAWAELCNTKFKEKGLSCRIDHRSYEKQGIDQAPTVHEGVAVRQMEAKGIATDKGERNRWIRSANAMLRTLREKIKALTIWLTELRAESQHPTLAALLTDYYDARNAGAWSSKVKVSNLKRFAAAAAYLQENDLHTLDDLQNHLDLLRKRLHGVKSSLDAKHSRTKQLL
;
A
#
# COMPACT_ATOMS: atom_id res chain seq x y z
N MET A 1 -6.96 8.51 -8.13
CA MET A 1 -6.30 7.18 -8.28
C MET A 1 -6.55 6.43 -7.00
N ALA A 2 -7.25 5.30 -7.09
CA ALA A 2 -7.56 4.45 -5.93
C ALA A 2 -6.26 3.96 -5.26
N LEU A 3 -6.19 4.02 -3.94
CA LEU A 3 -5.00 3.72 -3.16
C LEU A 3 -5.34 2.66 -2.11
N PHE A 4 -4.52 1.60 -2.03
CA PHE A 4 -4.55 0.66 -0.92
C PHE A 4 -3.43 0.96 0.08
N HIS A 5 -3.80 1.21 1.31
CA HIS A 5 -2.88 1.27 2.44
C HIS A 5 -3.61 0.75 3.68
N LEU A 6 -3.06 -0.23 4.34
CA LEU A 6 -3.47 -0.71 5.66
C LEU A 6 -2.23 -1.20 6.38
N THR A 7 -1.86 -0.50 7.42
CA THR A 7 -0.74 -0.86 8.29
C THR A 7 -1.20 -0.97 9.73
N VAL A 8 -0.50 -1.78 10.51
CA VAL A 8 -0.69 -1.92 11.94
C VAL A 8 0.62 -1.72 12.67
N THR A 9 0.55 -0.98 13.74
CA THR A 9 1.64 -0.80 14.72
C THR A 9 1.10 -1.05 16.11
N GLN A 10 1.97 -1.02 17.13
CA GLN A 10 1.55 -1.19 18.52
C GLN A 10 1.95 0.04 19.33
N THR A 11 1.02 0.55 20.13
CA THR A 11 1.33 1.51 21.18
C THR A 11 1.95 0.79 22.35
N LYS A 12 3.19 1.15 22.72
CA LYS A 12 4.00 0.45 23.71
C LYS A 12 4.48 1.39 24.80
N ARG A 13 4.32 1.01 26.07
CA ARG A 13 4.77 1.83 27.21
C ARG A 13 6.29 2.00 27.26
N ASN A 14 7.05 0.95 26.92
CA ASN A 14 8.52 1.02 26.88
C ASN A 14 9.08 1.95 25.79
N ALA A 15 8.28 2.33 24.82
CA ALA A 15 8.61 3.35 23.83
C ALA A 15 8.21 4.78 24.27
N GLY A 16 7.83 4.95 25.54
CA GLY A 16 7.36 6.25 26.06
C GLY A 16 5.97 6.65 25.54
N GLN A 17 5.18 5.69 25.06
CA GLN A 17 3.87 5.97 24.48
C GLN A 17 2.74 5.72 25.49
N SER A 18 1.75 6.61 25.48
CA SER A 18 0.49 6.49 26.21
C SER A 18 -0.64 6.14 25.27
N ALA A 19 -1.55 5.24 25.70
CA ALA A 19 -2.76 4.92 24.97
C ALA A 19 -3.73 6.11 24.98
N VAL A 20 -3.85 6.81 26.12
CA VAL A 20 -4.67 8.03 26.27
C VAL A 20 -4.15 9.14 25.33
N ALA A 21 -2.84 9.40 25.32
CA ALA A 21 -2.24 10.39 24.41
C ALA A 21 -2.43 10.00 22.94
N SER A 22 -2.33 8.71 22.63
CA SER A 22 -2.56 8.20 21.28
C SER A 22 -4.00 8.37 20.83
N ALA A 23 -4.96 8.17 21.72
CA ALA A 23 -6.38 8.40 21.46
C ALA A 23 -6.68 9.90 21.28
N ALA A 24 -6.19 10.74 22.19
CA ALA A 24 -6.33 12.21 22.13
C ALA A 24 -5.78 12.77 20.81
N TYR A 25 -4.61 12.30 20.38
CA TYR A 25 -4.01 12.72 19.11
C TYR A 25 -4.89 12.38 17.91
N ARG A 26 -5.52 11.19 17.88
CA ARG A 26 -6.35 10.75 16.75
C ARG A 26 -7.69 11.44 16.72
N SER A 27 -8.31 11.57 17.87
CA SER A 27 -9.65 12.20 17.98
C SER A 27 -9.61 13.75 17.94
N GLY A 28 -8.43 14.36 18.15
CA GLY A 28 -8.32 15.82 18.30
C GLY A 28 -8.90 16.32 19.61
N GLU A 29 -8.92 15.50 20.65
CA GLU A 29 -9.49 15.82 21.95
C GLU A 29 -8.41 16.18 22.98
N LYS A 30 -8.88 16.67 24.13
CA LYS A 30 -8.08 16.85 25.34
C LYS A 30 -8.45 15.78 26.34
N LEU A 31 -7.55 14.82 26.61
CA LEU A 31 -7.76 13.69 27.50
C LEU A 31 -6.73 13.71 28.65
N PHE A 32 -7.19 13.33 29.84
CA PHE A 32 -6.32 13.18 31.01
C PHE A 32 -5.89 11.73 31.18
N SER A 33 -4.58 11.49 31.29
CA SER A 33 -4.04 10.18 31.61
C SER A 33 -3.83 10.07 33.12
N GLU A 34 -4.56 9.15 33.76
CA GLU A 34 -4.42 8.85 35.20
C GLU A 34 -3.05 8.21 35.51
N TYR A 35 -2.52 7.40 34.57
CA TYR A 35 -1.23 6.74 34.74
C TYR A 35 -0.05 7.71 34.73
N TYR A 36 -0.08 8.74 33.88
CA TYR A 36 0.97 9.73 33.77
C TYR A 36 0.68 11.00 34.59
N GLY A 37 -0.56 11.24 35.02
CA GLY A 37 -0.96 12.43 35.79
C GLY A 37 -0.95 13.71 34.94
N GLU A 38 -1.13 13.60 33.61
CA GLU A 38 -1.03 14.74 32.70
C GLU A 38 -2.12 14.75 31.64
N TYR A 39 -2.39 15.92 31.08
CA TYR A 39 -3.29 16.09 29.93
C TYR A 39 -2.54 16.00 28.62
N SER A 40 -3.13 15.28 27.67
CA SER A 40 -2.77 15.34 26.24
C SER A 40 -3.82 16.19 25.54
N ASP A 41 -3.44 17.38 25.05
CA ASP A 41 -4.35 18.34 24.43
C ASP A 41 -4.04 18.49 22.94
N TYR A 42 -4.93 17.99 22.10
CA TYR A 42 -4.86 18.07 20.64
C TYR A 42 -6.06 18.80 20.03
N THR A 43 -6.81 19.60 20.81
CA THR A 43 -7.98 20.35 20.36
C THR A 43 -7.71 21.35 19.23
N ARG A 44 -6.44 21.74 19.06
CA ARG A 44 -5.98 22.62 17.97
C ARG A 44 -5.61 21.87 16.70
N LYS A 45 -5.68 20.53 16.69
CA LYS A 45 -5.36 19.72 15.53
C LYS A 45 -6.48 19.80 14.51
N GLY A 46 -6.18 20.31 13.32
CA GLY A 46 -7.09 20.30 12.18
C GLY A 46 -7.20 18.94 11.51
N GLY A 47 -8.19 18.80 10.61
CA GLY A 47 -8.34 17.64 9.73
C GLY A 47 -9.04 16.42 10.34
N VAL A 48 -9.44 16.43 11.60
CA VAL A 48 -10.29 15.39 12.18
C VAL A 48 -11.74 15.71 11.82
N VAL A 49 -12.40 14.84 11.06
CA VAL A 49 -13.76 15.10 10.53
C VAL A 49 -14.82 14.17 11.12
N TYR A 50 -14.43 13.06 11.71
CA TYR A 50 -15.33 12.12 12.36
C TYR A 50 -14.60 11.28 13.40
N THR A 51 -15.26 10.97 14.51
CA THR A 51 -14.77 10.05 15.54
C THR A 51 -15.89 9.22 16.12
N GLU A 52 -15.65 7.94 16.37
CA GLU A 52 -16.63 7.04 17.01
C GLU A 52 -15.89 5.89 17.73
N ILE A 53 -16.46 5.42 18.82
CA ILE A 53 -16.03 4.18 19.49
C ILE A 53 -17.10 3.12 19.25
N LEU A 54 -16.70 2.04 18.62
CA LEU A 54 -17.54 0.87 18.39
C LEU A 54 -17.26 -0.18 19.45
N LEU A 55 -18.29 -0.57 20.17
CA LEU A 55 -18.22 -1.51 21.27
C LEU A 55 -18.84 -2.86 20.89
N PRO A 56 -18.19 -3.99 21.23
CA PRO A 56 -18.84 -5.29 21.18
C PRO A 56 -19.95 -5.38 22.23
N PRO A 57 -20.96 -6.25 22.04
CA PRO A 57 -22.15 -6.30 22.90
C PRO A 57 -21.91 -6.53 24.40
N HIS A 58 -20.76 -7.17 24.72
CA HIS A 58 -20.37 -7.47 26.11
C HIS A 58 -19.47 -6.40 26.74
N ALA A 59 -19.14 -5.33 26.00
CA ALA A 59 -18.34 -4.24 26.57
C ALA A 59 -19.16 -3.35 27.49
N PRO A 60 -18.59 -2.84 28.59
CA PRO A 60 -19.21 -1.83 29.44
C PRO A 60 -19.59 -0.58 28.63
N HIS A 61 -20.80 -0.07 28.83
CA HIS A 61 -21.26 1.13 28.11
C HIS A 61 -20.44 2.38 28.39
N GLU A 62 -19.78 2.45 29.55
CA GLU A 62 -18.89 3.55 29.94
C GLU A 62 -17.66 3.65 29.03
N TYR A 63 -17.28 2.59 28.32
CA TYR A 63 -16.19 2.61 27.33
C TYR A 63 -16.57 3.33 26.02
N ALA A 64 -17.80 3.82 25.89
CA ALA A 64 -18.17 4.79 24.87
C ALA A 64 -17.53 6.18 25.13
N ASP A 65 -17.13 6.46 26.38
CA ASP A 65 -16.29 7.61 26.72
C ASP A 65 -14.80 7.26 26.50
N ARG A 66 -14.15 8.05 25.66
CA ARG A 66 -12.76 7.80 25.22
C ARG A 66 -11.76 7.88 26.37
N GLN A 67 -11.92 8.84 27.28
CA GLN A 67 -11.03 8.99 28.42
C GLN A 67 -11.17 7.81 29.39
N THR A 68 -12.38 7.40 29.68
CA THR A 68 -12.69 6.23 30.52
C THR A 68 -12.11 4.95 29.93
N LEU A 69 -12.34 4.68 28.64
CA LEU A 69 -11.81 3.52 27.93
C LEU A 69 -10.29 3.43 28.04
N TRP A 70 -9.59 4.48 27.64
CA TRP A 70 -8.13 4.41 27.52
C TRP A 70 -7.40 4.46 28.87
N ASN A 71 -7.98 5.09 29.90
CA ASN A 71 -7.48 4.96 31.27
C ASN A 71 -7.70 3.53 31.80
N ALA A 72 -8.84 2.91 31.54
CA ALA A 72 -9.08 1.51 31.90
C ALA A 72 -8.07 0.55 31.23
N VAL A 73 -7.74 0.79 29.95
CA VAL A 73 -6.69 0.02 29.24
C VAL A 73 -5.32 0.20 29.89
N GLU A 74 -4.92 1.44 30.21
CA GLU A 74 -3.62 1.71 30.86
C GLU A 74 -3.54 1.11 32.26
N ALA A 75 -4.64 1.14 33.02
CA ALA A 75 -4.74 0.53 34.35
C ALA A 75 -4.67 -0.99 34.31
N ALA A 76 -5.29 -1.63 33.31
CA ALA A 76 -5.24 -3.09 33.14
C ALA A 76 -3.81 -3.60 32.77
N GLU A 77 -2.96 -2.73 32.25
CA GLU A 77 -1.60 -3.06 31.77
C GLU A 77 -0.53 -2.60 32.77
N ARG A 78 -0.10 -3.51 33.66
CA ARG A 78 0.79 -3.16 34.77
C ARG A 78 2.30 -3.13 34.45
N GLY A 79 2.72 -3.76 33.36
CA GLY A 79 4.14 -3.95 33.06
C GLY A 79 4.80 -2.72 32.42
N LYS A 80 6.08 -2.48 32.69
CA LYS A 80 6.87 -1.43 32.01
C LYS A 80 6.98 -1.66 30.48
N ASN A 81 6.94 -2.91 30.04
CA ASN A 81 7.00 -3.29 28.62
C ASN A 81 5.60 -3.56 28.04
N ALA A 82 4.54 -3.07 28.68
CA ALA A 82 3.19 -3.33 28.25
C ALA A 82 2.92 -2.82 26.82
N GLN A 83 2.34 -3.68 26.02
CA GLN A 83 1.72 -3.35 24.75
C GLN A 83 0.28 -2.96 25.05
N LEU A 84 -0.12 -1.75 24.73
CA LEU A 84 -1.38 -1.16 25.15
C LEU A 84 -2.47 -1.33 24.10
N ALA A 85 -2.15 -1.00 22.86
CA ALA A 85 -3.12 -1.01 21.77
C ALA A 85 -2.49 -1.40 20.43
N TYR A 86 -3.28 -2.00 19.56
CA TYR A 86 -3.05 -2.01 18.11
C TYR A 86 -3.47 -0.65 17.54
N SER A 87 -2.65 -0.11 16.66
CA SER A 87 -2.90 1.14 15.97
C SER A 87 -2.86 0.90 14.47
N PHE A 88 -4.00 1.04 13.82
CA PHE A 88 -4.14 0.90 12.38
C PHE A 88 -4.17 2.27 11.72
N ASP A 89 -3.61 2.33 10.51
CA ASP A 89 -3.67 3.46 9.59
C ASP A 89 -4.15 2.94 8.24
N ILE A 90 -5.31 3.41 7.79
CA ILE A 90 -6.04 2.85 6.65
C ILE A 90 -6.46 3.97 5.71
N ALA A 91 -6.04 3.87 4.43
CA ALA A 91 -6.42 4.85 3.42
C ALA A 91 -7.90 4.72 3.04
N LEU A 92 -8.55 5.87 2.91
CA LEU A 92 -9.86 6.03 2.31
C LEU A 92 -9.74 6.37 0.83
N GLN A 93 -10.84 6.34 0.10
CA GLN A 93 -10.82 6.54 -1.33
C GLN A 93 -11.29 7.96 -1.69
N ASN A 94 -10.52 8.65 -2.53
CA ASN A 94 -10.87 9.98 -3.02
C ASN A 94 -12.09 9.99 -3.95
N GLU A 95 -12.43 8.84 -4.50
CA GLU A 95 -13.56 8.62 -5.40
C GLU A 95 -14.91 8.51 -4.67
N PHE A 96 -14.88 8.45 -3.34
CA PHE A 96 -16.08 8.37 -2.50
C PHE A 96 -16.31 9.68 -1.75
N THR A 97 -17.56 9.98 -1.42
CA THR A 97 -17.86 11.10 -0.54
C THR A 97 -17.39 10.82 0.89
N LEU A 98 -17.33 11.85 1.72
CA LEU A 98 -16.95 11.68 3.13
C LEU A 98 -17.87 10.72 3.86
N GLU A 99 -19.18 10.86 3.64
CA GLU A 99 -20.22 10.02 4.24
C GLU A 99 -20.10 8.56 3.80
N GLU A 100 -19.83 8.33 2.51
CA GLU A 100 -19.58 6.98 1.98
C GLU A 100 -18.33 6.36 2.60
N ASN A 101 -17.25 7.12 2.74
CA ASN A 101 -16.01 6.68 3.38
C ASN A 101 -16.21 6.35 4.86
N ILE A 102 -16.96 7.19 5.61
CA ILE A 102 -17.31 6.92 7.02
C ILE A 102 -18.14 5.64 7.13
N ALA A 103 -19.16 5.49 6.29
CA ALA A 103 -20.03 4.32 6.30
C ALA A 103 -19.26 3.02 6.00
N LEU A 104 -18.32 3.06 5.02
CA LEU A 104 -17.46 1.93 4.70
C LEU A 104 -16.49 1.59 5.85
N ALA A 105 -15.84 2.58 6.44
CA ALA A 105 -14.95 2.39 7.59
C ALA A 105 -15.71 1.77 8.78
N ARG A 106 -16.87 2.32 9.09
CA ARG A 106 -17.74 1.82 10.17
C ARG A 106 -18.18 0.37 9.92
N ARG A 107 -18.64 0.04 8.71
CA ARG A 107 -19.02 -1.31 8.33
C ARG A 107 -17.84 -2.28 8.44
N PHE A 108 -16.69 -1.90 7.88
CA PHE A 108 -15.47 -2.70 7.96
C PHE A 108 -15.10 -3.05 9.41
N LEU A 109 -15.16 -2.06 10.31
CA LEU A 109 -14.82 -2.26 11.72
C LEU A 109 -15.83 -3.13 12.44
N LEU A 110 -17.14 -2.95 12.17
CA LEU A 110 -18.18 -3.80 12.75
C LEU A 110 -18.01 -5.26 12.32
N ASP A 111 -17.82 -5.49 11.02
CA ASP A 111 -17.79 -6.84 10.45
C ASP A 111 -16.49 -7.60 10.80
N ASN A 112 -15.36 -6.90 10.97
CA ASN A 112 -14.05 -7.53 11.10
C ASN A 112 -13.40 -7.39 12.48
N PHE A 113 -13.73 -6.36 13.25
CA PHE A 113 -13.13 -6.09 14.56
C PHE A 113 -14.12 -6.32 15.69
N VAL A 114 -15.24 -5.62 15.67
CA VAL A 114 -16.24 -5.69 16.72
C VAL A 114 -16.89 -7.08 16.80
N SER A 115 -17.14 -7.71 15.65
CA SER A 115 -17.63 -9.09 15.57
C SER A 115 -16.69 -10.12 16.21
N ARG A 116 -15.38 -9.81 16.28
CA ARG A 116 -14.36 -10.62 16.97
C ARG A 116 -14.16 -10.22 18.43
N GLY A 117 -15.01 -9.34 18.97
CA GLY A 117 -14.94 -8.87 20.34
C GLY A 117 -13.96 -7.74 20.62
N MET A 118 -13.42 -7.10 19.58
CA MET A 118 -12.55 -5.93 19.72
C MET A 118 -13.35 -4.66 19.96
N ILE A 119 -12.85 -3.78 20.82
CA ILE A 119 -13.26 -2.38 20.85
C ILE A 119 -12.50 -1.65 19.75
N ALA A 120 -13.18 -0.85 18.94
CA ALA A 120 -12.56 -0.06 17.88
C ALA A 120 -12.86 1.43 18.08
N ASP A 121 -11.86 2.18 18.56
CA ASP A 121 -11.90 3.64 18.63
C ASP A 121 -11.29 4.17 17.33
N PHE A 122 -12.10 4.78 16.46
CA PHE A 122 -11.62 5.26 15.17
C PHE A 122 -11.90 6.75 14.94
N ALA A 123 -11.02 7.34 14.15
CA ALA A 123 -11.08 8.74 13.74
C ALA A 123 -10.78 8.85 12.24
N VAL A 124 -11.66 9.53 11.52
CA VAL A 124 -11.48 9.85 10.10
C VAL A 124 -10.79 11.20 9.99
N HIS A 125 -9.71 11.21 9.23
CA HIS A 125 -8.94 12.40 8.95
C HIS A 125 -9.04 12.76 7.47
N HIS A 126 -9.29 14.04 7.23
CA HIS A 126 -9.23 14.65 5.92
C HIS A 126 -8.28 15.84 6.00
N PRO A 127 -6.95 15.60 5.98
CA PRO A 127 -5.98 16.66 6.13
C PRO A 127 -6.02 17.61 4.94
N ASP A 128 -5.69 18.87 5.19
CA ASP A 128 -5.54 19.88 4.15
C ASP A 128 -4.56 19.43 3.06
N LYS A 129 -4.84 19.85 1.82
CA LYS A 129 -4.09 19.46 0.62
C LYS A 129 -2.63 19.88 0.69
N ALA A 130 -1.76 19.04 1.20
CA ALA A 130 -0.33 19.24 1.05
C ALA A 130 0.10 18.77 -0.35
N GLY A 131 0.45 19.72 -1.22
CA GLY A 131 0.87 19.41 -2.60
C GLY A 131 -0.27 19.08 -3.57
N GLY A 132 -1.54 19.42 -3.25
CA GLY A 132 -2.68 19.30 -4.16
C GLY A 132 -3.32 17.91 -4.24
N ILE A 133 -2.82 16.90 -3.52
CA ILE A 133 -3.40 15.55 -3.49
C ILE A 133 -4.08 15.32 -2.15
N GLU A 134 -5.37 15.02 -2.20
CA GLU A 134 -6.14 14.62 -1.02
C GLU A 134 -5.68 13.23 -0.57
N ASN A 135 -5.57 13.05 0.74
CA ASN A 135 -5.20 11.77 1.35
C ASN A 135 -6.11 11.48 2.54
N PRO A 136 -7.42 11.25 2.30
CA PRO A 136 -8.35 10.87 3.35
C PRO A 136 -7.94 9.51 3.90
N HIS A 137 -7.95 9.38 5.22
CA HIS A 137 -7.59 8.14 5.90
C HIS A 137 -8.30 8.06 7.25
N PHE A 138 -8.35 6.87 7.80
CA PHE A 138 -8.82 6.70 9.17
C PHE A 138 -7.82 5.92 10.00
N HIS A 139 -7.72 6.33 11.23
CA HIS A 139 -6.97 5.63 12.26
C HIS A 139 -7.90 4.83 13.13
N VAL A 140 -7.47 3.65 13.54
CA VAL A 140 -8.19 2.83 14.53
C VAL A 140 -7.25 2.48 15.66
N LEU A 141 -7.72 2.63 16.88
CA LEU A 141 -7.01 2.20 18.07
C LEU A 141 -7.85 1.13 18.77
N CYS A 142 -7.25 -0.05 18.97
CA CYS A 142 -7.93 -1.20 19.58
C CYS A 142 -7.12 -1.69 20.77
N PRO A 143 -7.71 -1.91 21.95
CA PRO A 143 -7.02 -2.57 23.06
C PRO A 143 -6.45 -3.94 22.64
N ILE A 144 -5.23 -4.26 23.05
CA ILE A 144 -4.65 -5.59 22.78
C ILE A 144 -5.25 -6.65 23.68
N ARG A 145 -5.68 -6.25 24.90
CA ARG A 145 -6.31 -7.13 25.85
C ARG A 145 -7.78 -7.34 25.49
N PRO A 146 -8.25 -8.60 25.35
CA PRO A 146 -9.66 -8.84 25.09
C PRO A 146 -10.51 -8.56 26.35
N LEU A 147 -11.78 -8.38 26.14
CA LEU A 147 -12.79 -8.43 27.20
C LEU A 147 -13.33 -9.85 27.35
N ASN A 148 -13.64 -10.24 28.58
CA ASN A 148 -14.42 -11.42 28.89
C ASN A 148 -15.92 -11.15 28.61
N SER A 149 -16.72 -12.20 28.59
CA SER A 149 -18.17 -12.08 28.37
C SER A 149 -18.92 -11.26 29.44
N ASP A 150 -18.31 -11.07 30.61
CA ASP A 150 -18.84 -10.24 31.71
C ASP A 150 -18.35 -8.77 31.65
N GLY A 151 -17.64 -8.38 30.59
CA GLY A 151 -17.11 -7.04 30.41
C GLY A 151 -15.80 -6.75 31.14
N THR A 152 -15.25 -7.69 31.89
CA THR A 152 -13.94 -7.54 32.54
C THR A 152 -12.79 -7.76 31.58
N TRP A 153 -11.60 -7.19 31.90
CA TRP A 153 -10.40 -7.42 31.07
C TRP A 153 -9.88 -8.85 31.21
N GLY A 154 -9.83 -9.57 30.07
CA GLY A 154 -9.33 -10.93 29.97
C GLY A 154 -7.81 -11.02 29.95
N ALA A 155 -7.26 -12.21 29.83
CA ALA A 155 -5.83 -12.46 29.71
C ALA A 155 -5.39 -12.35 28.24
N LYS A 156 -4.22 -11.75 27.97
CA LYS A 156 -3.63 -11.73 26.62
C LYS A 156 -3.11 -13.08 26.16
N GLN A 157 -2.73 -13.92 27.12
CA GLN A 157 -2.14 -15.23 26.86
C GLN A 157 -2.72 -16.27 27.83
N ARG A 158 -2.82 -17.49 27.36
CA ARG A 158 -3.17 -18.68 28.16
C ARG A 158 -2.00 -19.65 28.19
N ARG A 159 -1.89 -20.43 29.29
CA ARG A 159 -0.94 -21.49 29.39
C ARG A 159 -1.50 -22.77 28.75
N VAL A 160 -0.73 -23.34 27.84
CA VAL A 160 -1.03 -24.65 27.24
C VAL A 160 0.07 -25.58 27.69
N TYR A 161 -0.29 -26.59 28.54
CA TYR A 161 0.67 -27.54 29.06
C TYR A 161 1.00 -28.60 28.00
N ARG A 162 2.29 -28.90 27.90
CA ARG A 162 2.83 -29.99 27.08
C ARG A 162 2.91 -31.27 27.88
N GLU A 163 3.12 -32.40 27.20
CA GLU A 163 3.31 -33.74 27.82
C GLU A 163 4.50 -33.78 28.79
N ASP A 164 5.52 -32.95 28.58
CA ASP A 164 6.70 -32.84 29.44
C ASP A 164 6.46 -32.03 30.74
N GLY A 165 5.23 -31.59 31.00
CA GLY A 165 4.84 -30.78 32.16
C GLY A 165 5.20 -29.30 32.05
N LYS A 166 5.87 -28.86 31.00
CA LYS A 166 6.12 -27.46 30.71
C LYS A 166 4.89 -26.83 30.04
N PHE A 167 4.85 -25.52 29.96
CA PHE A 167 3.77 -24.82 29.27
C PHE A 167 4.30 -23.82 28.21
N ASP A 168 3.51 -23.66 27.16
CA ASP A 168 3.64 -22.60 26.21
C ASP A 168 2.66 -21.47 26.52
N ALA A 169 3.11 -20.23 26.41
CA ALA A 169 2.25 -19.07 26.49
C ALA A 169 1.67 -18.80 25.10
N VAL A 170 0.39 -19.12 24.90
CA VAL A 170 -0.29 -18.96 23.63
C VAL A 170 -1.22 -17.74 23.69
N PRO A 171 -1.24 -16.86 22.69
CA PRO A 171 -2.20 -15.76 22.65
C PRO A 171 -3.64 -16.24 22.79
N THR A 172 -4.47 -15.50 23.55
CA THR A 172 -5.89 -15.82 23.73
C THR A 172 -6.74 -15.45 22.53
N THR A 173 -6.25 -14.52 21.72
CA THR A 173 -6.89 -14.06 20.48
C THR A 173 -5.96 -14.27 19.28
N ASP A 174 -6.52 -14.24 18.09
CA ASP A 174 -5.80 -14.30 16.83
C ASP A 174 -5.44 -12.90 16.27
N TRP A 175 -5.82 -11.83 16.95
CA TRP A 175 -5.73 -10.46 16.49
C TRP A 175 -4.31 -10.00 16.10
N GLY A 176 -3.28 -10.61 16.66
CA GLY A 176 -1.88 -10.31 16.37
C GLY A 176 -1.25 -11.23 15.33
N ARG A 177 -2.00 -12.13 14.70
CA ARG A 177 -1.48 -13.06 13.69
C ARG A 177 -1.37 -12.40 12.32
N THR A 178 -0.38 -12.86 11.56
CA THR A 178 -0.18 -12.39 10.17
C THR A 178 -1.38 -12.74 9.28
N GLU A 179 -1.93 -13.94 9.47
CA GLU A 179 -3.09 -14.43 8.72
C GLU A 179 -4.31 -13.51 8.93
N THR A 180 -4.60 -13.14 10.18
CA THR A 180 -5.70 -12.22 10.52
C THR A 180 -5.49 -10.84 9.91
N LEU A 181 -4.25 -10.33 9.88
CA LEU A 181 -3.94 -9.08 9.22
C LEU A 181 -4.19 -9.15 7.70
N GLU A 182 -3.79 -10.25 7.06
CA GLU A 182 -4.06 -10.45 5.62
C GLU A 182 -5.57 -10.55 5.33
N GLU A 183 -6.35 -11.25 6.17
CA GLU A 183 -7.82 -11.28 6.09
C GLU A 183 -8.43 -9.88 6.16
N TRP A 184 -7.98 -9.04 7.11
CA TRP A 184 -8.46 -7.65 7.22
C TRP A 184 -8.08 -6.81 6.00
N ARG A 185 -6.87 -7.00 5.46
CA ARG A 185 -6.41 -6.31 4.26
C ARG A 185 -7.26 -6.69 3.03
N GLU A 186 -7.56 -7.97 2.90
CA GLU A 186 -8.44 -8.49 1.84
C GLU A 186 -9.85 -7.94 1.98
N ALA A 187 -10.46 -8.07 3.17
CA ALA A 187 -11.81 -7.59 3.45
C ALA A 187 -11.98 -6.08 3.16
N TRP A 188 -10.98 -5.26 3.52
CA TRP A 188 -10.99 -3.83 3.19
C TRP A 188 -10.94 -3.59 1.68
N ALA A 189 -10.08 -4.30 0.97
CA ALA A 189 -9.98 -4.18 -0.49
C ALA A 189 -11.27 -4.62 -1.18
N GLU A 190 -11.88 -5.72 -0.76
CA GLU A 190 -13.15 -6.22 -1.31
C GLU A 190 -14.31 -5.25 -1.07
N LEU A 191 -14.40 -4.69 0.14
CA LEU A 191 -15.42 -3.71 0.48
C LEU A 191 -15.33 -2.46 -0.38
N CYS A 192 -14.12 -1.90 -0.56
CA CYS A 192 -13.89 -0.78 -1.44
C CYS A 192 -14.19 -1.13 -2.91
N ASN A 193 -13.75 -2.31 -3.39
CA ASN A 193 -13.96 -2.75 -4.76
C ASN A 193 -15.44 -2.97 -5.08
N THR A 194 -16.21 -3.46 -4.11
CA THR A 194 -17.67 -3.58 -4.22
C THR A 194 -18.30 -2.22 -4.40
N LYS A 195 -17.89 -1.23 -3.59
CA LYS A 195 -18.39 0.15 -3.70
C LYS A 195 -17.98 0.81 -5.01
N PHE A 196 -16.76 0.60 -5.52
CA PHE A 196 -16.36 1.05 -6.85
C PHE A 196 -17.27 0.48 -7.94
N LYS A 197 -17.61 -0.81 -7.85
CA LYS A 197 -18.50 -1.48 -8.80
C LYS A 197 -19.92 -0.89 -8.73
N GLU A 198 -20.46 -0.69 -7.52
CA GLU A 198 -21.80 -0.08 -7.31
C GLU A 198 -21.89 1.32 -7.94
N LYS A 199 -20.79 2.10 -7.87
CA LYS A 199 -20.71 3.45 -8.48
C LYS A 199 -20.36 3.43 -9.97
N GLY A 200 -20.20 2.27 -10.61
CA GLY A 200 -19.80 2.17 -12.02
C GLY A 200 -18.37 2.62 -12.31
N LEU A 201 -17.51 2.72 -11.30
CA LEU A 201 -16.12 3.14 -11.44
C LEU A 201 -15.24 1.96 -11.86
N SER A 202 -14.31 2.19 -12.79
CA SER A 202 -13.39 1.16 -13.29
C SER A 202 -12.16 0.94 -12.41
N CYS A 203 -11.89 1.85 -11.44
CA CYS A 203 -10.76 1.71 -10.52
C CYS A 203 -10.95 0.53 -9.57
N ARG A 204 -9.84 -0.05 -9.16
CA ARG A 204 -9.78 -1.16 -8.20
C ARG A 204 -8.54 -0.99 -7.32
N ILE A 205 -8.61 -1.53 -6.10
CA ILE A 205 -7.47 -1.65 -5.19
C ILE A 205 -7.17 -3.13 -4.94
N ASP A 206 -5.92 -3.44 -4.66
CA ASP A 206 -5.45 -4.80 -4.35
C ASP A 206 -4.60 -4.74 -3.08
N HIS A 207 -4.91 -5.59 -2.10
CA HIS A 207 -4.24 -5.66 -0.81
C HIS A 207 -2.89 -6.36 -0.87
N ARG A 208 -2.64 -7.15 -1.92
CA ARG A 208 -1.44 -7.98 -2.07
C ARG A 208 -0.23 -7.12 -2.42
N SER A 209 0.96 -7.61 -2.10
CA SER A 209 2.20 -7.01 -2.58
C SER A 209 2.30 -7.06 -4.11
N TYR A 210 3.05 -6.15 -4.73
CA TYR A 210 3.27 -6.17 -6.18
C TYR A 210 3.77 -7.53 -6.68
N GLU A 211 4.63 -8.20 -5.92
CA GLU A 211 5.12 -9.54 -6.23
C GLU A 211 3.97 -10.56 -6.31
N LYS A 212 3.09 -10.58 -5.30
CA LYS A 212 1.91 -11.46 -5.28
C LYS A 212 0.89 -11.12 -6.36
N GLN A 213 0.86 -9.88 -6.82
CA GLN A 213 0.01 -9.42 -7.93
C GLN A 213 0.63 -9.76 -9.30
N GLY A 214 1.87 -10.24 -9.35
CA GLY A 214 2.63 -10.42 -10.60
C GLY A 214 3.05 -9.09 -11.25
N ILE A 215 2.98 -7.98 -10.51
CA ILE A 215 3.40 -6.66 -10.95
C ILE A 215 4.90 -6.54 -10.69
N ASP A 216 5.65 -6.50 -11.77
CA ASP A 216 7.09 -6.41 -11.72
C ASP A 216 7.57 -4.96 -11.50
N GLN A 217 7.30 -4.42 -10.33
CA GLN A 217 7.73 -3.11 -9.87
C GLN A 217 8.15 -3.18 -8.40
N ALA A 218 9.16 -2.42 -8.02
CA ALA A 218 9.52 -2.26 -6.63
C ALA A 218 8.63 -1.20 -5.95
N PRO A 219 8.12 -1.47 -4.75
CA PRO A 219 7.38 -0.48 -3.98
C PRO A 219 8.33 0.60 -3.43
N THR A 220 7.84 1.83 -3.37
CA THR A 220 8.53 2.91 -2.66
C THR A 220 8.45 2.70 -1.14
N VAL A 221 9.40 3.27 -0.41
CA VAL A 221 9.38 3.25 1.06
C VAL A 221 8.60 4.44 1.62
N HIS A 222 7.90 4.24 2.72
CA HIS A 222 7.18 5.32 3.39
C HIS A 222 8.15 6.36 3.95
N GLU A 223 7.97 7.61 3.53
CA GLU A 223 8.88 8.72 3.93
C GLU A 223 8.57 9.27 5.32
N GLY A 224 7.33 9.26 5.74
CA GLY A 224 6.88 9.93 6.96
C GLY A 224 6.86 11.46 6.82
N VAL A 225 6.28 12.14 7.82
CA VAL A 225 6.08 13.60 7.78
C VAL A 225 7.40 14.36 7.82
N ALA A 226 8.32 13.98 8.70
CA ALA A 226 9.61 14.66 8.88
C ALA A 226 10.45 14.62 7.58
N VAL A 227 10.55 13.44 6.94
CA VAL A 227 11.29 13.26 5.68
C VAL A 227 10.66 14.10 4.57
N ARG A 228 9.33 14.09 4.43
CA ARG A 228 8.63 14.91 3.43
C ARG A 228 8.88 16.40 3.64
N GLN A 229 8.88 16.88 4.89
CA GLN A 229 9.18 18.28 5.19
C GLN A 229 10.63 18.65 4.86
N MET A 230 11.59 17.78 5.12
CA MET A 230 12.99 17.98 4.75
C MET A 230 13.14 18.03 3.22
N GLU A 231 12.58 17.06 2.50
CA GLU A 231 12.60 17.02 1.04
C GLU A 231 11.92 18.25 0.41
N ALA A 232 10.80 18.71 0.96
CA ALA A 232 10.12 19.93 0.53
C ALA A 232 10.95 21.20 0.70
N LYS A 233 11.88 21.20 1.68
CA LYS A 233 12.85 22.28 1.91
C LYS A 233 14.14 22.11 1.09
N GLY A 234 14.20 21.11 0.18
CA GLY A 234 15.39 20.84 -0.63
C GLY A 234 16.49 20.07 0.09
N ILE A 235 16.22 19.54 1.29
CA ILE A 235 17.18 18.73 2.06
C ILE A 235 17.02 17.28 1.62
N ALA A 236 18.04 16.75 0.93
CA ALA A 236 18.05 15.36 0.49
C ALA A 236 18.10 14.40 1.70
N THR A 237 17.31 13.34 1.65
CA THR A 237 17.26 12.31 2.67
C THR A 237 17.47 10.92 2.05
N ASP A 238 18.02 9.97 2.81
CA ASP A 238 18.25 8.60 2.33
C ASP A 238 16.98 7.94 1.79
N LYS A 239 15.83 8.17 2.47
CA LYS A 239 14.53 7.65 2.03
C LYS A 239 14.04 8.33 0.75
N GLY A 240 14.21 9.65 0.63
CA GLY A 240 13.85 10.41 -0.56
C GLY A 240 14.70 10.00 -1.76
N GLU A 241 16.02 9.91 -1.61
CA GLU A 241 16.92 9.44 -2.67
C GLU A 241 16.60 8.02 -3.12
N ARG A 242 16.35 7.14 -2.16
CA ARG A 242 15.93 5.79 -2.45
C ARG A 242 14.64 5.74 -3.25
N ASN A 243 13.64 6.52 -2.88
CA ASN A 243 12.37 6.57 -3.61
C ASN A 243 12.55 7.15 -5.02
N ARG A 244 13.41 8.15 -5.20
CA ARG A 244 13.80 8.68 -6.52
C ARG A 244 14.43 7.59 -7.38
N TRP A 245 15.37 6.83 -6.81
CA TRP A 245 16.01 5.71 -7.51
C TRP A 245 14.99 4.62 -7.89
N ILE A 246 14.10 4.21 -6.97
CA ILE A 246 13.04 3.21 -7.24
C ILE A 246 12.11 3.68 -8.37
N ARG A 247 11.66 4.94 -8.34
CA ARG A 247 10.82 5.51 -9.40
C ARG A 247 11.52 5.51 -10.76
N SER A 248 12.79 5.90 -10.79
CA SER A 248 13.60 5.87 -12.01
C SER A 248 13.80 4.45 -12.55
N ALA A 249 14.12 3.49 -11.69
CA ALA A 249 14.27 2.09 -12.07
C ALA A 249 12.95 1.49 -12.60
N ASN A 250 11.83 1.75 -11.93
CA ASN A 250 10.50 1.32 -12.39
C ASN A 250 10.12 1.94 -13.75
N ALA A 251 10.46 3.21 -13.97
CA ALA A 251 10.24 3.88 -15.27
C ALA A 251 11.09 3.22 -16.37
N MET A 252 12.38 2.95 -16.10
CA MET A 252 13.27 2.25 -17.02
C MET A 252 12.73 0.84 -17.35
N LEU A 253 12.28 0.08 -16.36
CA LEU A 253 11.67 -1.24 -16.54
C LEU A 253 10.47 -1.17 -17.49
N ARG A 254 9.56 -0.20 -17.30
CA ARG A 254 8.41 0.00 -18.20
C ARG A 254 8.85 0.26 -19.63
N THR A 255 9.75 1.20 -19.83
CA THR A 255 10.27 1.55 -21.17
C THR A 255 10.93 0.35 -21.86
N LEU A 256 11.73 -0.43 -21.13
CA LEU A 256 12.35 -1.64 -21.66
C LEU A 256 11.30 -2.70 -22.07
N ARG A 257 10.27 -2.89 -21.25
CA ARG A 257 9.17 -3.83 -21.59
C ARG A 257 8.39 -3.41 -22.82
N GLU A 258 8.06 -2.12 -22.91
CA GLU A 258 7.38 -1.58 -24.11
C GLU A 258 8.22 -1.80 -25.36
N LYS A 259 9.53 -1.55 -25.30
CA LYS A 259 10.47 -1.84 -26.40
C LYS A 259 10.52 -3.33 -26.73
N ILE A 260 10.68 -4.19 -25.72
CA ILE A 260 10.71 -5.65 -25.92
C ILE A 260 9.41 -6.13 -26.55
N LYS A 261 8.25 -5.67 -26.04
CA LYS A 261 6.95 -6.03 -26.60
C LYS A 261 6.81 -5.60 -28.06
N ALA A 262 7.17 -4.36 -28.36
CA ALA A 262 7.10 -3.84 -29.73
C ALA A 262 8.00 -4.62 -30.67
N LEU A 263 9.26 -4.90 -30.28
CA LEU A 263 10.21 -5.66 -31.07
C LEU A 263 9.78 -7.13 -31.23
N THR A 264 9.19 -7.73 -30.18
CA THR A 264 8.69 -9.12 -30.26
C THR A 264 7.54 -9.26 -31.26
N ILE A 265 6.59 -8.31 -31.21
CA ILE A 265 5.48 -8.28 -32.17
C ILE A 265 6.03 -8.13 -33.59
N TRP A 266 6.90 -7.15 -33.78
CA TRP A 266 7.51 -6.89 -35.07
C TRP A 266 8.31 -8.10 -35.61
N LEU A 267 9.12 -8.75 -34.77
CA LEU A 267 9.86 -9.96 -35.15
C LEU A 267 8.91 -11.10 -35.55
N THR A 268 7.78 -11.25 -34.87
CA THR A 268 6.78 -12.27 -35.18
C THR A 268 6.13 -12.01 -36.54
N GLU A 269 5.75 -10.74 -36.81
CA GLU A 269 5.19 -10.31 -38.08
C GLU A 269 6.21 -10.55 -39.23
N LEU A 270 7.47 -10.15 -39.05
CA LEU A 270 8.54 -10.34 -40.06
C LEU A 270 8.81 -11.83 -40.34
N ARG A 271 8.81 -12.70 -39.34
CA ARG A 271 9.00 -14.15 -39.53
C ARG A 271 7.84 -14.81 -40.30
N ALA A 272 6.63 -14.27 -40.12
CA ALA A 272 5.46 -14.80 -40.86
C ALA A 272 5.49 -14.42 -42.36
N GLU A 273 6.15 -13.30 -42.72
CA GLU A 273 6.20 -12.75 -44.07
C GLU A 273 7.53 -13.06 -44.81
N SER A 274 8.48 -13.80 -44.20
CA SER A 274 9.87 -13.82 -44.65
C SER A 274 10.13 -14.55 -45.97
N GLN A 275 10.31 -13.75 -47.01
CA GLN A 275 11.06 -14.11 -48.21
C GLN A 275 12.32 -13.23 -48.43
N HIS A 276 12.61 -12.33 -47.50
CA HIS A 276 13.64 -11.29 -47.67
C HIS A 276 14.88 -11.47 -46.76
N PRO A 277 16.11 -11.23 -47.27
CA PRO A 277 17.34 -11.52 -46.54
C PRO A 277 17.76 -10.43 -45.53
N THR A 278 17.20 -9.22 -45.58
CA THR A 278 17.63 -8.09 -44.75
C THR A 278 16.48 -7.43 -44.00
N LEU A 279 16.75 -6.95 -42.76
CA LEU A 279 15.77 -6.20 -41.95
C LEU A 279 15.33 -4.89 -42.61
N ALA A 280 16.23 -4.22 -43.35
CA ALA A 280 15.91 -2.99 -44.06
C ALA A 280 14.86 -3.22 -45.17
N ALA A 281 14.99 -4.31 -45.94
CA ALA A 281 14.03 -4.69 -46.96
C ALA A 281 12.68 -5.05 -46.32
N LEU A 282 12.69 -5.91 -45.30
CA LEU A 282 11.48 -6.30 -44.56
C LEU A 282 10.76 -5.08 -43.92
N LEU A 283 11.50 -4.11 -43.38
CA LEU A 283 10.94 -2.90 -42.84
C LEU A 283 10.26 -2.03 -43.91
N THR A 284 10.88 -1.95 -45.08
CA THR A 284 10.32 -1.20 -46.22
C THR A 284 9.02 -1.84 -46.69
N ASP A 285 9.05 -3.12 -46.97
CA ASP A 285 7.86 -3.86 -47.43
C ASP A 285 6.70 -3.81 -46.42
N TYR A 286 7.01 -3.94 -45.12
CA TYR A 286 6.03 -3.82 -44.06
C TYR A 286 5.31 -2.47 -44.05
N TYR A 287 6.05 -1.36 -44.15
CA TYR A 287 5.42 -0.04 -44.14
C TYR A 287 4.81 0.35 -45.48
N ASP A 288 5.30 -0.18 -46.59
CA ASP A 288 4.67 -0.02 -47.90
C ASP A 288 3.29 -0.68 -47.94
N ALA A 289 3.19 -1.90 -47.45
CA ALA A 289 1.91 -2.61 -47.31
C ALA A 289 0.92 -1.85 -46.39
N ARG A 290 1.39 -1.33 -45.26
CA ARG A 290 0.57 -0.53 -44.36
C ARG A 290 0.11 0.79 -44.99
N ASN A 291 0.92 1.42 -45.80
CA ASN A 291 0.60 2.65 -46.49
C ASN A 291 -0.35 2.42 -47.65
N ALA A 292 -0.25 1.27 -48.35
CA ALA A 292 -1.19 0.90 -49.41
C ALA A 292 -2.63 0.75 -48.86
N GLY A 293 -2.80 0.20 -47.65
CA GLY A 293 -4.09 0.08 -46.98
C GLY A 293 -4.55 1.31 -46.20
N ALA A 294 -3.77 2.41 -46.16
CA ALA A 294 -4.08 3.56 -45.32
C ALA A 294 -5.06 4.54 -46.00
N TRP A 295 -6.18 4.81 -45.32
CA TRP A 295 -7.30 5.63 -45.84
C TRP A 295 -7.06 7.13 -45.73
N SER A 296 -6.18 7.60 -44.85
CA SER A 296 -5.99 9.02 -44.61
C SER A 296 -4.51 9.43 -44.62
N SER A 297 -4.26 10.66 -45.06
CA SER A 297 -2.92 11.26 -45.03
C SER A 297 -2.31 11.29 -43.65
N LYS A 298 -3.12 11.46 -42.60
CA LYS A 298 -2.66 11.46 -41.20
C LYS A 298 -2.08 10.10 -40.78
N VAL A 299 -2.68 8.99 -41.22
CA VAL A 299 -2.19 7.63 -40.99
C VAL A 299 -0.88 7.41 -41.74
N LYS A 300 -0.79 7.82 -43.01
CA LYS A 300 0.43 7.74 -43.81
C LYS A 300 1.61 8.51 -43.19
N VAL A 301 1.37 9.73 -42.71
CA VAL A 301 2.37 10.52 -42.00
C VAL A 301 2.81 9.83 -40.69
N SER A 302 1.88 9.25 -39.94
CA SER A 302 2.21 8.48 -38.73
C SER A 302 3.04 7.26 -39.03
N ASN A 303 2.71 6.50 -40.09
CA ASN A 303 3.51 5.35 -40.53
C ASN A 303 4.91 5.75 -40.98
N LEU A 304 5.06 6.87 -41.70
CA LEU A 304 6.37 7.41 -42.09
C LEU A 304 7.25 7.76 -40.89
N LYS A 305 6.68 8.37 -39.86
CA LYS A 305 7.39 8.66 -38.61
C LYS A 305 7.86 7.39 -37.91
N ARG A 306 7.01 6.36 -37.86
CA ARG A 306 7.35 5.06 -37.27
C ARG A 306 8.40 4.31 -38.07
N PHE A 307 8.28 4.33 -39.39
CA PHE A 307 9.31 3.78 -40.30
C PHE A 307 10.67 4.44 -40.04
N ALA A 308 10.72 5.78 -40.05
CA ALA A 308 11.96 6.50 -39.81
C ALA A 308 12.56 6.19 -38.43
N ALA A 309 11.74 6.10 -37.38
CA ALA A 309 12.19 5.73 -36.04
C ALA A 309 12.70 4.29 -35.97
N ALA A 310 12.04 3.34 -36.66
CA ALA A 310 12.49 1.95 -36.70
C ALA A 310 13.79 1.80 -37.52
N ALA A 311 13.89 2.46 -38.67
CA ALA A 311 15.10 2.48 -39.50
C ALA A 311 16.30 3.09 -38.75
N ALA A 312 16.09 4.22 -38.08
CA ALA A 312 17.12 4.82 -37.22
C ALA A 312 17.57 3.87 -36.10
N TYR A 313 16.62 3.19 -35.47
CA TYR A 313 16.93 2.22 -34.42
C TYR A 313 17.75 1.04 -34.91
N LEU A 314 17.42 0.50 -36.10
CA LEU A 314 18.18 -0.58 -36.71
C LEU A 314 19.60 -0.12 -37.00
N GLN A 315 19.77 1.08 -37.53
CA GLN A 315 21.07 1.65 -37.87
C GLN A 315 21.88 1.98 -36.60
N GLU A 316 21.30 2.60 -35.60
CA GLU A 316 21.97 2.93 -34.34
C GLU A 316 22.45 1.69 -33.56
N ASN A 317 21.79 0.55 -33.73
CA ASN A 317 22.14 -0.70 -33.04
C ASN A 317 22.80 -1.73 -33.95
N ASP A 318 23.18 -1.37 -35.19
CA ASP A 318 23.85 -2.22 -36.18
C ASP A 318 23.10 -3.55 -36.43
N LEU A 319 21.80 -3.48 -36.66
CA LEU A 319 20.94 -4.65 -36.83
C LEU A 319 20.58 -4.84 -38.31
N HIS A 320 21.11 -5.88 -38.93
CA HIS A 320 20.99 -6.13 -40.37
C HIS A 320 20.11 -7.33 -40.71
N THR A 321 20.08 -8.35 -39.82
CA THR A 321 19.40 -9.61 -40.04
C THR A 321 18.36 -9.90 -38.96
N LEU A 322 17.47 -10.87 -39.20
CA LEU A 322 16.52 -11.35 -38.19
C LEU A 322 17.22 -11.91 -36.95
N ASP A 323 18.39 -12.53 -37.15
CA ASP A 323 19.17 -13.08 -36.05
C ASP A 323 19.81 -11.97 -35.21
N ASP A 324 20.29 -10.88 -35.84
CA ASP A 324 20.77 -9.70 -35.11
C ASP A 324 19.64 -9.11 -34.23
N LEU A 325 18.45 -8.98 -34.79
CA LEU A 325 17.30 -8.46 -34.06
C LEU A 325 16.92 -9.39 -32.90
N GLN A 326 16.94 -10.71 -33.08
CA GLN A 326 16.70 -11.68 -32.02
C GLN A 326 17.76 -11.57 -30.90
N ASN A 327 19.04 -11.52 -31.27
CA ASN A 327 20.14 -11.39 -30.33
C ASN A 327 20.02 -10.07 -29.52
N HIS A 328 19.69 -8.99 -30.20
CA HIS A 328 19.47 -7.70 -29.55
C HIS A 328 18.28 -7.75 -28.57
N LEU A 329 17.18 -8.39 -28.94
CA LEU A 329 16.02 -8.60 -28.07
C LEU A 329 16.40 -9.39 -26.81
N ASP A 330 17.22 -10.42 -26.96
CA ASP A 330 17.68 -11.23 -25.83
C ASP A 330 18.65 -10.45 -24.93
N LEU A 331 19.45 -9.55 -25.49
CA LEU A 331 20.27 -8.62 -24.73
C LEU A 331 19.41 -7.66 -23.90
N LEU A 332 18.36 -7.10 -24.50
CA LEU A 332 17.40 -6.23 -23.78
C LEU A 332 16.69 -6.99 -22.66
N ARG A 333 16.30 -8.26 -22.88
CA ARG A 333 15.72 -9.12 -21.84
C ARG A 333 16.70 -9.38 -20.69
N LYS A 334 17.97 -9.68 -20.99
CA LYS A 334 19.03 -9.82 -19.97
C LYS A 334 19.22 -8.54 -19.16
N ARG A 335 19.23 -7.38 -19.83
CA ARG A 335 19.34 -6.06 -19.19
C ARG A 335 18.13 -5.79 -18.29
N LEU A 336 16.93 -6.10 -18.75
CA LEU A 336 15.71 -6.01 -17.97
C LEU A 336 15.81 -6.87 -16.69
N HIS A 337 16.26 -8.13 -16.84
CA HIS A 337 16.43 -9.04 -15.70
C HIS A 337 17.49 -8.51 -14.70
N GLY A 338 18.61 -7.99 -15.18
CA GLY A 338 19.66 -7.41 -14.34
C GLY A 338 19.18 -6.19 -13.53
N VAL A 339 18.44 -5.29 -14.17
CA VAL A 339 17.83 -4.14 -13.48
C VAL A 339 16.83 -4.60 -12.41
N LYS A 340 16.00 -5.61 -12.74
CA LYS A 340 15.05 -6.20 -11.78
C LYS A 340 15.78 -6.83 -10.59
N SER A 341 16.78 -7.67 -10.81
CA SER A 341 17.56 -8.32 -9.74
C SER A 341 18.27 -7.31 -8.82
N SER A 342 18.80 -6.23 -9.39
CA SER A 342 19.39 -5.13 -8.61
C SER A 342 18.35 -4.40 -7.75
N LEU A 343 17.16 -4.23 -8.28
CA LEU A 343 16.02 -3.64 -7.58
C LEU A 343 15.59 -4.50 -6.38
N ASP A 344 15.44 -5.81 -6.61
CA ASP A 344 15.02 -6.79 -5.59
C ASP A 344 16.09 -6.93 -4.49
N ALA A 345 17.38 -6.96 -4.86
CA ALA A 345 18.48 -7.01 -3.90
C ALA A 345 18.53 -5.77 -2.99
N LYS A 346 18.34 -4.58 -3.56
CA LYS A 346 18.28 -3.33 -2.78
C LYS A 346 17.04 -3.30 -1.89
N HIS A 347 15.91 -3.82 -2.36
CA HIS A 347 14.69 -3.92 -1.56
C HIS A 347 14.86 -4.88 -0.37
N SER A 348 15.47 -6.05 -0.59
CA SER A 348 15.74 -7.05 0.45
C SER A 348 16.71 -6.53 1.52
N ARG A 349 17.80 -5.85 1.13
CA ARG A 349 18.74 -5.24 2.09
C ARG A 349 18.07 -4.22 3.01
N THR A 350 17.04 -3.54 2.55
CA THR A 350 16.31 -2.57 3.38
C THR A 350 15.35 -3.22 4.35
N LYS A 351 14.73 -4.35 3.96
CA LYS A 351 13.90 -5.12 4.91
C LYS A 351 14.72 -5.66 6.08
N GLN A 352 16.02 -5.86 5.88
CA GLN A 352 16.93 -6.33 6.94
C GLN A 352 17.45 -5.20 7.85
N LEU A 353 17.34 -3.95 7.42
CA LEU A 353 17.80 -2.77 8.16
C LEU A 353 16.67 -1.99 8.87
N LEU A 354 15.42 -2.41 8.68
CA LEU A 354 14.21 -1.95 9.38
C LEU A 354 13.74 -2.99 10.37
#